data_6cd31efd991b0708952d75fd9f1ddedf
#
_entry.id   6cd31efd991b0708952d75fd9f1ddedf
#
_cell.length_a   1.000
_cell.length_b   1.000
_cell.length_c   1.000
_cell.angle_alpha   90.00
_cell.angle_beta   90.00
_cell.angle_gamma   90.00
#
_symmetry.space_group_name_H-M   'P 1'
#
loop_
_entity.id
_entity.type
_entity.pdbx_description
1 polymer ?
#
loop_
_entity_poly.entity_id
_entity_poly.type
_entity_poly.pdbx_seq_one_letter_code
_entity_poly.pdbx_strand_id
1 'polypeptide(L)'
;MADCCNSTRRDEFGSSRRQFLARCGMGMGALGLASLLSDEVFAAAQTVGSPAKSTHFPAKAKHVIHIFAAGAPSHIDTWDSKPELTKINGQSLPGQNGVAMASPFKFSPYGQSGIEVSEVFSGIAKHVDDLAIIRSMHTDIPAHDVAQLFMNTGSLRSVKPSIGAWVLYGLGSANENMPGYISLRPDGAANVLNWGSAFLPGDLQATSINTSTPTVEGMIQNIRNEYFNRQEQRRELDLVQKLNAMHSQNLQKDPQLEARIQAFEMAYRMQIEATDAFDLSKEPQNIRTLYGDTPQGRQLLIARRLVERGVRFVQVWAGGWDHHEDIDDRLPASAAEIDTPAAALLTDLKQRGLFDSTLIIWGGEFGRTVTRDRNGNENPGRDHNNEAFSVWLAGGGVKGGTVYGATDPFGAKAIQDKVHIHDLHATILHLLGFDHTKLTYRYNGRDFRLTDNFGEVVKGVLA
;
A
#
# COMPACT_ATOMS: atom_id res chain seq x y z
N MET A 1 2.77 69.35 32.02
CA MET A 1 1.39 69.74 31.79
C MET A 1 0.88 69.11 30.50
N ALA A 2 -0.25 68.50 30.60
CA ALA A 2 -1.07 67.93 29.54
C ALA A 2 -0.73 66.51 29.07
N ASP A 3 -1.39 65.58 29.72
CA ASP A 3 -1.79 64.29 29.21
C ASP A 3 -2.55 64.40 27.91
N CYS A 4 -2.32 63.48 27.02
CA CYS A 4 -3.29 63.15 26.00
C CYS A 4 -3.38 61.61 25.85
N CYS A 5 -4.51 61.11 26.24
CA CYS A 5 -4.96 59.77 26.09
C CYS A 5 -4.79 59.22 24.66
N ASN A 6 -4.15 58.09 24.55
CA ASN A 6 -4.14 57.34 23.32
C ASN A 6 -5.05 56.10 23.51
N SER A 7 -6.30 56.25 23.10
CA SER A 7 -7.28 55.18 23.04
C SER A 7 -6.96 54.29 21.82
N THR A 8 -6.36 53.17 22.05
CA THR A 8 -6.24 52.10 21.05
C THR A 8 -7.62 51.51 20.78
N ARG A 9 -8.27 51.94 19.71
CA ARG A 9 -9.34 51.19 19.07
C ARG A 9 -8.77 49.90 18.58
N ARG A 10 -9.19 48.78 19.12
CA ARG A 10 -9.04 47.45 18.52
C ARG A 10 -9.87 47.45 17.24
N ASP A 11 -9.20 47.36 16.12
CA ASP A 11 -9.83 47.06 14.84
C ASP A 11 -10.34 45.62 14.88
N GLU A 12 -11.59 45.46 15.24
CA GLU A 12 -12.39 44.29 14.98
C GLU A 12 -12.78 44.32 13.50
N PHE A 13 -11.97 43.83 12.61
CA PHE A 13 -12.36 43.31 11.30
C PHE A 13 -11.15 43.17 10.39
N GLY A 14 -10.90 41.94 9.97
CA GLY A 14 -10.08 41.71 8.78
C GLY A 14 -8.80 40.92 9.01
N SER A 15 -8.92 39.64 9.33
CA SER A 15 -7.81 38.75 9.00
C SER A 15 -7.58 38.78 7.49
N SER A 16 -6.35 39.09 7.03
CA SER A 16 -6.03 39.07 5.61
C SER A 16 -6.28 37.66 5.04
N ARG A 17 -6.59 37.55 3.73
CA ARG A 17 -6.72 36.23 3.05
C ARG A 17 -5.57 35.30 3.39
N ARG A 18 -4.38 35.80 3.55
CA ARG A 18 -3.19 35.05 3.93
C ARG A 18 -3.24 34.56 5.38
N GLN A 19 -3.75 35.36 6.31
CA GLN A 19 -3.93 34.97 7.72
C GLN A 19 -5.11 34.01 7.88
N PHE A 20 -6.19 34.18 7.12
CA PHE A 20 -7.29 33.25 7.04
C PHE A 20 -6.80 31.87 6.53
N LEU A 21 -6.10 31.83 5.40
CA LEU A 21 -5.52 30.60 4.86
C LEU A 21 -4.47 29.99 5.77
N ALA A 22 -3.68 30.77 6.51
CA ALA A 22 -2.73 30.26 7.49
C ALA A 22 -3.43 29.64 8.72
N ARG A 23 -4.54 30.21 9.17
CA ARG A 23 -5.31 29.67 10.30
C ARG A 23 -6.14 28.45 9.93
N CYS A 24 -6.68 28.40 8.71
CA CYS A 24 -7.35 27.20 8.17
C CYS A 24 -6.35 26.13 7.72
N GLY A 25 -5.11 26.49 7.45
CA GLY A 25 -4.14 25.69 6.69
C GLY A 25 -3.03 25.00 7.48
N MET A 26 -2.91 25.20 8.80
CA MET A 26 -1.78 24.64 9.55
C MET A 26 -1.77 23.11 9.68
N GLY A 27 -2.82 22.43 9.28
CA GLY A 27 -2.85 20.97 9.21
C GLY A 27 -2.87 20.38 7.81
N MET A 28 -3.14 21.20 6.81
CA MET A 28 -3.20 20.75 5.42
C MET A 28 -1.99 21.18 4.58
N GLY A 29 -1.06 21.88 5.19
CA GLY A 29 0.20 22.29 4.53
C GLY A 29 1.05 21.13 4.04
N ALA A 30 1.00 19.99 4.71
CA ALA A 30 1.74 18.80 4.29
C ALA A 30 1.11 18.12 3.06
N LEU A 31 -0.22 18.16 2.92
CA LEU A 31 -0.92 17.66 1.73
C LEU A 31 -0.79 18.63 0.54
N GLY A 32 -0.73 19.94 0.82
CA GLY A 32 -0.54 20.96 -0.21
C GLY A 32 0.89 21.09 -0.74
N LEU A 33 1.90 20.80 0.08
CA LEU A 33 3.30 20.94 -0.32
C LEU A 33 3.76 19.83 -1.28
N ALA A 34 3.22 18.64 -1.15
CA ALA A 34 3.49 17.54 -2.09
C ALA A 34 2.96 17.83 -3.51
N SER A 35 1.94 18.70 -3.63
CA SER A 35 1.39 19.11 -4.93
C SER A 35 2.12 20.28 -5.59
N LEU A 36 3.00 20.99 -4.85
CA LEU A 36 3.70 22.18 -5.36
C LEU A 36 5.05 21.87 -6.02
N LEU A 37 5.53 20.64 -5.96
CA LEU A 37 6.85 20.26 -6.46
C LEU A 37 6.88 19.72 -7.90
N SER A 38 5.75 19.75 -8.62
CA SER A 38 5.71 19.28 -10.01
C SER A 38 4.78 20.12 -10.87
N ASP A 39 5.26 21.24 -11.38
CA ASP A 39 4.50 22.11 -12.32
C ASP A 39 4.18 21.42 -13.66
N GLU A 40 4.79 20.30 -14.00
CA GLU A 40 4.61 19.59 -15.26
C GLU A 40 3.58 18.45 -15.24
N VAL A 41 3.07 18.03 -14.06
CA VAL A 41 2.20 16.85 -13.93
C VAL A 41 0.71 17.18 -14.01
N PHE A 42 0.31 18.44 -13.94
CA PHE A 42 -1.08 18.82 -13.67
C PHE A 42 -1.91 19.26 -14.88
N ALA A 43 -1.47 19.04 -16.11
CA ALA A 43 -2.15 19.58 -17.30
C ALA A 43 -3.40 18.82 -17.77
N ALA A 44 -3.96 17.90 -17.01
CA ALA A 44 -5.15 17.15 -17.49
C ALA A 44 -6.15 16.79 -16.38
N ALA A 45 -6.63 17.76 -15.62
CA ALA A 45 -7.77 17.48 -14.77
C ALA A 45 -9.07 17.70 -15.52
N GLN A 46 -9.71 16.64 -15.92
CA GLN A 46 -11.11 16.66 -16.37
C GLN A 46 -12.00 16.03 -15.29
N THR A 47 -13.01 16.80 -14.90
CA THR A 47 -14.20 16.43 -14.10
C THR A 47 -13.99 15.77 -12.74
N VAL A 48 -14.39 16.53 -11.75
CA VAL A 48 -14.62 16.20 -10.35
C VAL A 48 -15.46 14.93 -10.23
N GLY A 49 -14.88 13.91 -9.55
CA GLY A 49 -15.55 12.64 -9.31
C GLY A 49 -15.72 11.84 -10.58
N SER A 50 -14.63 11.28 -11.13
CA SER A 50 -14.77 10.32 -12.23
C SER A 50 -15.73 9.22 -11.81
N PRO A 51 -16.89 9.04 -12.46
CA PRO A 51 -17.80 7.96 -12.12
C PRO A 51 -17.06 6.64 -12.26
N ALA A 52 -17.32 5.71 -11.31
CA ALA A 52 -16.81 4.36 -11.41
C ALA A 52 -17.03 3.82 -12.83
N LYS A 53 -16.00 3.26 -13.43
CA LYS A 53 -16.15 2.58 -14.72
C LYS A 53 -16.93 1.28 -14.51
N SER A 54 -17.72 0.90 -15.48
CA SER A 54 -18.28 -0.45 -15.46
C SER A 54 -17.12 -1.45 -15.55
N THR A 55 -17.12 -2.46 -14.69
CA THR A 55 -16.18 -3.58 -14.79
C THR A 55 -16.40 -4.31 -16.11
N HIS A 56 -15.33 -4.85 -16.71
CA HIS A 56 -15.40 -5.56 -17.97
C HIS A 56 -16.05 -6.95 -17.83
N PHE A 57 -16.00 -7.49 -16.61
CA PHE A 57 -16.62 -8.76 -16.20
C PHE A 57 -16.90 -8.74 -14.69
N PRO A 58 -17.66 -9.69 -14.15
CA PRO A 58 -17.98 -9.72 -12.71
C PRO A 58 -16.72 -9.76 -11.86
N ALA A 59 -16.55 -8.75 -11.01
CA ALA A 59 -15.43 -8.68 -10.06
C ALA A 59 -15.58 -9.78 -9.00
N LYS A 60 -14.47 -10.44 -8.65
CA LYS A 60 -14.36 -11.34 -7.51
C LYS A 60 -13.99 -10.58 -6.25
N ALA A 61 -12.99 -9.70 -6.35
CA ALA A 61 -12.59 -8.80 -5.28
C ALA A 61 -13.24 -7.42 -5.43
N LYS A 62 -13.58 -6.80 -4.32
CA LYS A 62 -14.08 -5.41 -4.21
C LYS A 62 -13.11 -4.51 -3.47
N HIS A 63 -12.23 -5.11 -2.68
CA HIS A 63 -11.26 -4.46 -1.82
C HIS A 63 -9.90 -5.13 -1.95
N VAL A 64 -8.84 -4.39 -1.69
CA VAL A 64 -7.46 -4.89 -1.66
C VAL A 64 -6.80 -4.46 -0.36
N ILE A 65 -6.14 -5.40 0.33
CA ILE A 65 -5.18 -5.12 1.39
C ILE A 65 -3.82 -5.58 0.88
N HIS A 66 -2.93 -4.63 0.62
CA HIS A 66 -1.57 -4.90 0.14
C HIS A 66 -0.59 -4.72 1.29
N ILE A 67 -0.11 -5.82 1.85
CA ILE A 67 0.94 -5.88 2.88
C ILE A 67 2.27 -5.87 2.16
N PHE A 68 2.86 -4.69 2.02
CA PHE A 68 4.11 -4.51 1.29
C PHE A 68 5.31 -4.73 2.23
N ALA A 69 5.99 -5.84 2.05
CA ALA A 69 7.15 -6.25 2.83
C ALA A 69 8.43 -5.56 2.30
N ALA A 70 8.58 -4.26 2.62
CA ALA A 70 9.67 -3.44 2.11
C ALA A 70 11.03 -3.88 2.64
N GLY A 71 11.99 -4.06 1.73
CA GLY A 71 13.31 -4.60 2.02
C GLY A 71 13.50 -6.01 1.50
N ALA A 72 12.56 -6.54 0.72
CA ALA A 72 12.72 -7.79 -0.05
C ALA A 72 12.97 -9.04 0.81
N PRO A 73 11.91 -9.67 1.36
CA PRO A 73 12.03 -10.91 2.14
C PRO A 73 12.72 -12.03 1.36
N SER A 74 13.57 -12.78 2.05
CA SER A 74 14.23 -13.95 1.47
C SER A 74 13.20 -15.07 1.20
N HIS A 75 12.94 -15.35 -0.07
CA HIS A 75 12.01 -16.40 -0.48
C HIS A 75 12.48 -17.80 -0.08
N ILE A 76 13.79 -18.06 -0.15
CA ILE A 76 14.38 -19.36 0.19
C ILE A 76 14.45 -19.62 1.70
N ASP A 77 14.22 -18.60 2.52
CA ASP A 77 14.16 -18.72 3.98
C ASP A 77 12.72 -18.66 4.52
N THR A 78 11.74 -18.44 3.63
CA THR A 78 10.33 -18.23 4.02
C THR A 78 9.35 -19.17 3.31
N TRP A 79 9.23 -19.11 1.96
CA TRP A 79 8.16 -19.77 1.20
C TRP A 79 8.64 -20.79 0.17
N ASP A 80 9.92 -20.86 -0.11
CA ASP A 80 10.49 -21.67 -1.18
C ASP A 80 11.64 -22.56 -0.67
N SER A 81 11.28 -23.67 -0.03
CA SER A 81 12.20 -24.67 0.54
C SER A 81 13.19 -25.21 -0.53
N LYS A 82 14.49 -25.22 -0.21
CA LYS A 82 15.57 -25.63 -1.13
C LYS A 82 16.50 -26.70 -0.54
N PRO A 83 16.07 -27.97 -0.48
CA PRO A 83 16.91 -29.06 0.04
C PRO A 83 18.24 -29.24 -0.72
N GLU A 84 18.25 -28.94 -2.02
CA GLU A 84 19.48 -29.04 -2.83
C GLU A 84 20.52 -27.98 -2.41
N LEU A 85 20.07 -26.79 -2.02
CA LEU A 85 20.96 -25.75 -1.48
C LEU A 85 21.60 -26.18 -0.16
N THR A 86 20.90 -26.96 0.65
CA THR A 86 21.42 -27.51 1.91
C THR A 86 22.58 -28.48 1.65
N LYS A 87 22.52 -29.29 0.59
CA LYS A 87 23.57 -30.27 0.23
C LYS A 87 24.89 -29.63 -0.18
N ILE A 88 24.83 -28.41 -0.70
CA ILE A 88 26.01 -27.66 -1.18
C ILE A 88 26.37 -26.48 -0.29
N ASN A 89 25.81 -26.41 0.92
CA ASN A 89 26.11 -25.35 1.86
C ASN A 89 27.60 -25.16 2.08
N GLY A 90 28.10 -23.94 2.00
CA GLY A 90 29.54 -23.65 2.13
C GLY A 90 30.38 -23.88 0.88
N GLN A 91 29.80 -24.34 -0.22
CA GLN A 91 30.50 -24.57 -1.49
C GLN A 91 30.26 -23.42 -2.48
N SER A 92 31.19 -23.23 -3.41
CA SER A 92 30.98 -22.28 -4.51
C SER A 92 29.91 -22.80 -5.47
N LEU A 93 29.00 -21.96 -5.87
CA LEU A 93 27.93 -22.28 -6.81
C LEU A 93 28.28 -21.72 -8.20
N PRO A 94 28.40 -22.58 -9.26
CA PRO A 94 28.68 -22.10 -10.61
C PRO A 94 27.65 -21.06 -11.09
N GLY A 95 28.14 -19.94 -11.63
CA GLY A 95 27.30 -18.87 -12.13
C GLY A 95 26.73 -17.94 -11.05
N GLN A 96 27.03 -18.18 -9.78
CA GLN A 96 26.70 -17.30 -8.66
C GLN A 96 27.95 -16.71 -8.04
N ASN A 97 27.84 -15.50 -7.54
CA ASN A 97 28.92 -14.86 -6.80
C ASN A 97 28.83 -15.23 -5.32
N GLY A 98 29.88 -15.83 -4.77
CA GLY A 98 29.95 -16.16 -3.34
C GLY A 98 29.78 -17.65 -3.05
N VAL A 99 29.53 -17.94 -1.79
CA VAL A 99 29.42 -19.30 -1.25
C VAL A 99 27.97 -19.61 -0.96
N ALA A 100 27.49 -20.77 -1.40
CA ALA A 100 26.12 -21.22 -1.16
C ALA A 100 25.78 -21.20 0.35
N MET A 101 24.61 -20.71 0.68
CA MET A 101 24.13 -20.62 2.05
C MET A 101 22.77 -21.30 2.14
N ALA A 102 22.72 -22.44 2.83
CA ALA A 102 21.46 -23.09 3.17
C ALA A 102 20.59 -22.17 4.05
N SER A 103 19.28 -22.39 4.02
CA SER A 103 18.40 -21.74 4.99
C SER A 103 18.75 -22.25 6.40
N PRO A 104 18.89 -21.36 7.40
CA PRO A 104 19.06 -21.77 8.79
C PRO A 104 17.74 -22.26 9.41
N PHE A 105 16.60 -22.03 8.74
CA PHE A 105 15.27 -22.33 9.25
C PHE A 105 14.73 -23.65 8.73
N LYS A 106 13.89 -24.29 9.56
CA LYS A 106 13.21 -25.53 9.21
C LYS A 106 11.94 -25.23 8.43
N PHE A 107 11.68 -26.09 7.43
CA PHE A 107 10.43 -26.10 6.69
C PHE A 107 9.59 -27.31 7.11
N SER A 108 8.29 -27.09 7.22
CA SER A 108 7.32 -28.16 7.53
C SER A 108 6.08 -28.04 6.65
N PRO A 109 5.43 -29.14 6.31
CA PRO A 109 4.17 -29.12 5.58
C PRO A 109 3.02 -28.67 6.49
N TYR A 110 2.14 -27.84 5.96
CA TYR A 110 0.95 -27.33 6.66
C TYR A 110 -0.31 -27.53 5.84
N GLY A 111 -1.47 -27.49 6.54
CA GLY A 111 -2.77 -27.58 5.94
C GLY A 111 -3.07 -28.93 5.27
N GLN A 112 -4.16 -28.96 4.53
CA GLN A 112 -4.53 -30.14 3.71
C GLN A 112 -3.73 -30.17 2.41
N SER A 113 -3.30 -29.00 1.93
CA SER A 113 -2.47 -28.84 0.73
C SER A 113 -1.05 -29.38 0.91
N GLY A 114 -0.57 -29.51 2.16
CA GLY A 114 0.78 -29.98 2.45
C GLY A 114 1.88 -29.02 2.00
N ILE A 115 1.58 -27.76 1.81
CA ILE A 115 2.55 -26.75 1.38
C ILE A 115 3.58 -26.54 2.49
N GLU A 116 4.87 -26.65 2.13
CA GLU A 116 5.97 -26.38 3.03
C GLU A 116 6.13 -24.87 3.29
N VAL A 117 6.17 -24.51 4.58
CA VAL A 117 6.38 -23.15 5.06
C VAL A 117 7.49 -23.15 6.11
N SER A 118 8.31 -22.13 6.10
CA SER A 118 9.36 -21.94 7.10
C SER A 118 8.77 -21.72 8.50
N GLU A 119 9.47 -22.21 9.52
CA GLU A 119 9.07 -22.06 10.93
C GLU A 119 8.91 -20.61 11.39
N VAL A 120 9.48 -19.63 10.67
CA VAL A 120 9.34 -18.20 10.98
C VAL A 120 7.93 -17.67 10.73
N PHE A 121 7.10 -18.41 9.97
CA PHE A 121 5.71 -18.06 9.64
C PHE A 121 4.69 -19.09 10.16
N SER A 122 4.88 -19.55 11.39
CA SER A 122 4.03 -20.59 12.00
C SER A 122 2.55 -20.17 12.20
N GLY A 123 2.27 -18.88 12.28
CA GLY A 123 0.92 -18.31 12.39
C GLY A 123 0.19 -18.34 11.05
N ILE A 124 0.78 -17.72 10.02
CA ILE A 124 0.21 -17.67 8.66
C ILE A 124 0.14 -19.08 8.04
N ALA A 125 1.09 -19.97 8.36
CA ALA A 125 1.11 -21.34 7.87
C ALA A 125 -0.18 -22.13 8.20
N LYS A 126 -0.90 -21.77 9.27
CA LYS A 126 -2.22 -22.36 9.61
C LYS A 126 -3.31 -22.01 8.60
N HIS A 127 -3.09 -20.98 7.78
CA HIS A 127 -3.97 -20.50 6.72
C HIS A 127 -3.47 -20.88 5.32
N VAL A 128 -2.50 -21.77 5.21
CA VAL A 128 -1.84 -22.07 3.92
C VAL A 128 -2.83 -22.58 2.86
N ASP A 129 -3.90 -23.23 3.27
CA ASP A 129 -4.98 -23.69 2.37
C ASP A 129 -5.84 -22.54 1.82
N ASP A 130 -5.68 -21.32 2.34
CA ASP A 130 -6.28 -20.09 1.83
C ASP A 130 -5.35 -19.30 0.90
N LEU A 131 -4.07 -19.68 0.86
CA LEU A 131 -3.04 -18.95 0.14
C LEU A 131 -2.79 -19.52 -1.25
N ALA A 132 -2.58 -18.65 -2.23
CA ALA A 132 -1.89 -18.98 -3.46
C ALA A 132 -0.47 -18.39 -3.38
N ILE A 133 0.53 -19.24 -3.35
CA ILE A 133 1.94 -18.84 -3.24
C ILE A 133 2.57 -18.89 -4.63
N ILE A 134 2.98 -17.72 -5.14
CA ILE A 134 3.71 -17.61 -6.40
C ILE A 134 5.20 -17.63 -6.06
N ARG A 135 5.90 -18.71 -6.41
CA ARG A 135 7.33 -18.88 -6.16
C ARG A 135 8.22 -18.39 -7.30
N SER A 136 7.63 -18.11 -8.44
CA SER A 136 8.31 -17.76 -9.68
C SER A 136 8.26 -16.27 -10.03
N MET A 137 8.04 -15.42 -9.04
CA MET A 137 8.12 -13.96 -9.25
C MET A 137 9.52 -13.55 -9.67
N HIS A 138 9.62 -12.59 -10.61
CA HIS A 138 10.86 -11.94 -10.98
C HIS A 138 10.62 -10.47 -11.36
N THR A 139 11.69 -9.68 -11.33
CA THR A 139 11.65 -8.24 -11.65
C THR A 139 12.92 -7.82 -12.41
N ASP A 140 12.94 -6.57 -12.89
CA ASP A 140 14.00 -6.10 -13.76
C ASP A 140 15.23 -5.53 -13.00
N ILE A 141 15.07 -5.22 -11.71
CA ILE A 141 16.10 -4.49 -10.97
C ILE A 141 16.18 -4.88 -9.48
N PRO A 142 17.40 -5.15 -8.95
CA PRO A 142 17.62 -5.44 -7.54
C PRO A 142 18.06 -4.18 -6.74
N ALA A 143 17.32 -3.08 -6.88
CA ALA A 143 17.60 -1.84 -6.14
C ALA A 143 16.30 -1.33 -5.51
N HIS A 144 16.26 -1.21 -4.18
CA HIS A 144 15.04 -0.99 -3.41
C HIS A 144 14.19 0.16 -3.92
N ASP A 145 14.71 1.38 -4.00
CA ASP A 145 13.92 2.57 -4.36
C ASP A 145 13.22 2.42 -5.71
N VAL A 146 13.94 1.89 -6.70
CA VAL A 146 13.41 1.72 -8.06
C VAL A 146 12.49 0.51 -8.14
N ALA A 147 12.84 -0.60 -7.48
CA ALA A 147 12.03 -1.82 -7.48
C ALA A 147 10.73 -1.63 -6.69
N GLN A 148 10.74 -0.89 -5.57
CA GLN A 148 9.53 -0.50 -4.84
C GLN A 148 8.62 0.34 -5.72
N LEU A 149 9.17 1.32 -6.43
CA LEU A 149 8.40 2.13 -7.37
C LEU A 149 7.83 1.26 -8.49
N PHE A 150 8.61 0.32 -9.03
CA PHE A 150 8.16 -0.59 -10.06
C PHE A 150 7.03 -1.49 -9.59
N MET A 151 7.14 -2.10 -8.41
CA MET A 151 6.08 -2.92 -7.81
C MET A 151 4.78 -2.13 -7.63
N ASN A 152 4.87 -0.85 -7.27
CA ASN A 152 3.71 -0.03 -6.99
C ASN A 152 3.12 0.67 -8.22
N THR A 153 3.90 0.92 -9.30
CA THR A 153 3.47 1.75 -10.43
C THR A 153 3.62 1.09 -11.81
N GLY A 154 4.27 -0.07 -11.88
CA GLY A 154 4.61 -0.72 -13.15
C GLY A 154 5.61 0.09 -13.99
N SER A 155 6.44 0.95 -13.37
CA SER A 155 7.39 1.80 -14.09
C SER A 155 8.71 1.97 -13.34
N LEU A 156 9.82 1.73 -14.04
CA LEU A 156 11.17 1.89 -13.51
C LEU A 156 11.70 3.35 -13.60
N ARG A 157 11.21 4.14 -14.54
CA ARG A 157 11.90 5.38 -14.95
C ARG A 157 11.01 6.62 -14.95
N SER A 158 9.71 6.45 -15.04
CA SER A 158 8.79 7.58 -15.15
C SER A 158 7.79 7.57 -14.01
N VAL A 159 7.42 8.76 -13.56
CA VAL A 159 6.35 8.91 -12.58
C VAL A 159 5.04 8.48 -13.25
N LYS A 160 4.50 7.37 -12.79
CA LYS A 160 3.21 6.82 -13.23
C LYS A 160 2.27 6.62 -12.04
N PRO A 161 0.96 6.54 -12.28
CA PRO A 161 0.01 6.27 -11.21
C PRO A 161 0.27 4.94 -10.55
N SER A 162 0.12 4.90 -9.23
CA SER A 162 0.21 3.68 -8.45
C SER A 162 -0.95 2.73 -8.73
N ILE A 163 -0.74 1.45 -8.42
CA ILE A 163 -1.78 0.41 -8.55
C ILE A 163 -3.06 0.79 -7.80
N GLY A 164 -2.96 1.37 -6.58
CA GLY A 164 -4.13 1.83 -5.82
C GLY A 164 -4.88 2.96 -6.55
N ALA A 165 -4.15 3.89 -7.18
CA ALA A 165 -4.76 4.93 -8.01
C ALA A 165 -5.49 4.36 -9.24
N TRP A 166 -4.93 3.35 -9.90
CA TRP A 166 -5.60 2.64 -11.00
C TRP A 166 -6.83 1.87 -10.55
N VAL A 167 -6.78 1.25 -9.35
CA VAL A 167 -7.94 0.56 -8.77
C VAL A 167 -9.08 1.56 -8.52
N LEU A 168 -8.77 2.72 -7.94
CA LEU A 168 -9.78 3.77 -7.74
C LEU A 168 -10.29 4.34 -9.06
N TYR A 169 -9.42 4.53 -10.05
CA TYR A 169 -9.83 4.98 -11.38
C TYR A 169 -10.83 4.03 -12.04
N GLY A 170 -10.67 2.73 -11.80
CA GLY A 170 -11.60 1.71 -12.30
C GLY A 170 -12.87 1.61 -11.46
N LEU A 171 -12.73 1.34 -10.16
CA LEU A 171 -13.87 1.00 -9.29
C LEU A 171 -14.59 2.22 -8.70
N GLY A 172 -13.96 3.38 -8.67
CA GLY A 172 -14.44 4.51 -7.89
C GLY A 172 -14.40 4.26 -6.39
N SER A 173 -14.80 5.25 -5.58
CA SER A 173 -14.96 5.08 -4.14
C SER A 173 -16.30 4.42 -3.83
N ALA A 174 -16.31 3.51 -2.84
CA ALA A 174 -17.55 2.95 -2.30
C ALA A 174 -18.05 3.70 -1.06
N ASN A 175 -17.25 4.62 -0.53
CA ASN A 175 -17.58 5.46 0.61
C ASN A 175 -17.27 6.92 0.27
N GLU A 176 -18.25 7.79 0.40
CA GLU A 176 -18.11 9.23 0.11
C GLU A 176 -17.40 9.99 1.24
N ASN A 177 -17.31 9.40 2.44
CA ASN A 177 -16.78 10.05 3.64
C ASN A 177 -15.36 9.60 3.99
N MET A 178 -14.81 8.65 3.23
CA MET A 178 -13.47 8.12 3.41
C MET A 178 -12.72 8.11 2.07
N PRO A 179 -11.39 8.34 2.08
CA PRO A 179 -10.58 8.13 0.90
C PRO A 179 -10.72 6.68 0.42
N GLY A 180 -10.87 6.48 -0.88
CA GLY A 180 -10.95 5.13 -1.44
C GLY A 180 -9.61 4.40 -1.44
N TYR A 181 -8.48 5.12 -1.30
CA TYR A 181 -7.12 4.58 -1.17
C TYR A 181 -6.41 5.18 0.05
N ILE A 182 -5.93 4.32 0.94
CA ILE A 182 -5.20 4.69 2.15
C ILE A 182 -3.89 3.92 2.21
N SER A 183 -2.79 4.64 2.47
CA SER A 183 -1.46 4.08 2.70
C SER A 183 -1.10 4.23 4.18
N LEU A 184 -1.02 3.11 4.91
CA LEU A 184 -0.65 3.02 6.31
C LEU A 184 0.85 2.78 6.41
N ARG A 185 1.60 3.73 6.93
CA ARG A 185 3.05 3.64 7.05
C ARG A 185 3.57 4.18 8.36
N PRO A 186 4.68 3.66 8.89
CA PRO A 186 5.46 4.33 9.94
C PRO A 186 6.21 5.55 9.35
N ASP A 187 6.73 6.43 10.22
CA ASP A 187 7.60 7.53 9.82
C ASP A 187 8.82 7.05 9.03
N GLY A 188 9.23 7.83 8.03
CA GLY A 188 10.41 7.55 7.20
C GLY A 188 10.24 6.45 6.15
N ALA A 189 9.04 5.85 6.03
CA ALA A 189 8.80 4.87 4.99
C ALA A 189 8.76 5.53 3.60
N ALA A 190 8.97 4.70 2.62
CA ALA A 190 8.97 4.86 1.17
C ALA A 190 8.63 6.22 0.52
N ASN A 191 9.13 6.43 -0.67
CA ASN A 191 8.87 7.62 -1.49
C ASN A 191 7.37 7.77 -1.79
N VAL A 192 6.84 8.99 -1.67
CA VAL A 192 5.44 9.35 -1.96
C VAL A 192 4.96 8.94 -3.36
N LEU A 193 5.87 8.79 -4.31
CA LEU A 193 5.57 8.31 -5.66
C LEU A 193 4.98 6.89 -5.67
N ASN A 194 5.25 6.09 -4.63
CA ASN A 194 4.73 4.72 -4.51
C ASN A 194 3.20 4.65 -4.35
N TRP A 195 2.55 5.76 -3.96
CA TRP A 195 1.10 5.84 -3.78
C TRP A 195 0.46 7.06 -4.44
N GLY A 196 1.21 7.73 -5.31
CA GLY A 196 0.74 8.89 -6.05
C GLY A 196 -0.20 8.55 -7.20
N SER A 197 -0.97 9.55 -7.64
CA SER A 197 -1.84 9.45 -8.81
C SER A 197 -1.16 9.86 -10.11
N ALA A 198 -0.01 10.51 -10.07
CA ALA A 198 0.73 11.03 -11.23
C ALA A 198 -0.18 11.80 -12.20
N PHE A 199 -0.36 11.30 -13.44
CA PHE A 199 -1.24 11.94 -14.45
C PHE A 199 -2.73 11.61 -14.28
N LEU A 200 -3.11 10.69 -13.39
CA LEU A 200 -4.52 10.50 -13.03
C LEU A 200 -5.00 11.65 -12.12
N PRO A 201 -6.31 11.88 -12.00
CA PRO A 201 -6.86 12.86 -11.08
C PRO A 201 -6.28 12.75 -9.66
N GLY A 202 -6.03 13.89 -9.02
CA GLY A 202 -5.34 13.95 -7.72
C GLY A 202 -6.11 13.33 -6.55
N ASP A 203 -7.43 13.22 -6.66
CA ASP A 203 -8.31 12.55 -5.70
C ASP A 203 -8.16 11.02 -5.67
N LEU A 204 -7.47 10.45 -6.67
CA LEU A 204 -7.19 9.01 -6.75
C LEU A 204 -5.90 8.59 -6.06
N GLN A 205 -5.06 9.52 -5.60
CA GLN A 205 -3.86 9.18 -4.82
C GLN A 205 -4.23 8.72 -3.41
N ALA A 206 -3.32 7.98 -2.76
CA ALA A 206 -3.55 7.58 -1.39
C ALA A 206 -3.52 8.76 -0.42
N THR A 207 -4.41 8.69 0.58
CA THR A 207 -4.21 9.41 1.83
C THR A 207 -3.20 8.62 2.66
N SER A 208 -2.01 9.20 2.84
CA SER A 208 -0.94 8.58 3.64
C SER A 208 -1.16 8.91 5.11
N ILE A 209 -1.26 7.85 5.93
CA ILE A 209 -1.47 7.93 7.39
C ILE A 209 -0.21 7.46 8.09
N ASN A 210 0.32 8.28 8.98
CA ASN A 210 1.44 7.90 9.84
C ASN A 210 0.92 7.08 11.02
N THR A 211 1.36 5.84 11.12
CA THR A 211 0.93 4.89 12.15
C THR A 211 1.98 4.65 13.24
N SER A 212 3.00 5.49 13.33
CA SER A 212 4.04 5.39 14.38
C SER A 212 3.49 5.65 15.78
N THR A 213 2.41 6.42 15.89
CA THR A 213 1.70 6.66 17.15
C THR A 213 0.40 5.87 17.21
N PRO A 214 -0.03 5.40 18.40
CA PRO A 214 -1.26 4.61 18.53
C PRO A 214 -2.53 5.45 18.63
N THR A 215 -2.44 6.78 18.75
CA THR A 215 -3.60 7.67 18.93
C THR A 215 -4.09 8.21 17.61
N VAL A 216 -5.40 8.44 17.50
CA VAL A 216 -6.02 8.98 16.27
C VAL A 216 -5.46 10.35 15.93
N GLU A 217 -5.28 11.22 16.92
CA GLU A 217 -4.73 12.57 16.77
C GLU A 217 -3.25 12.53 16.33
N GLY A 218 -2.50 11.51 16.77
CA GLY A 218 -1.12 11.31 16.33
C GLY A 218 -1.01 10.75 14.91
N MET A 219 -1.95 9.91 14.50
CA MET A 219 -2.00 9.35 13.16
C MET A 219 -2.50 10.36 12.12
N ILE A 220 -3.53 11.13 12.47
CA ILE A 220 -4.19 12.09 11.57
C ILE A 220 -4.08 13.48 12.18
N GLN A 221 -3.08 14.23 11.74
CA GLN A 221 -2.86 15.59 12.21
C GLN A 221 -4.08 16.48 11.89
N ASN A 222 -4.46 17.33 12.84
CA ASN A 222 -5.58 18.27 12.71
C ASN A 222 -6.94 17.62 12.41
N ILE A 223 -7.14 16.38 12.83
CA ILE A 223 -8.44 15.71 12.71
C ILE A 223 -9.53 16.45 13.49
N ARG A 224 -9.16 17.28 14.47
CA ARG A 224 -10.06 18.18 15.20
C ARG A 224 -9.68 19.62 14.93
N ASN A 225 -10.70 20.46 14.72
CA ASN A 225 -10.51 21.89 14.67
C ASN A 225 -10.54 22.45 16.11
N GLU A 226 -9.45 23.09 16.53
CA GLU A 226 -9.35 23.67 17.89
C GLU A 226 -10.07 25.01 18.04
N TYR A 227 -10.38 25.67 16.93
CA TYR A 227 -10.94 27.03 16.91
C TYR A 227 -12.44 27.08 16.66
N PHE A 228 -12.98 26.11 15.92
CA PHE A 228 -14.38 26.10 15.49
C PHE A 228 -15.04 24.76 15.84
N ASN A 229 -16.29 24.85 16.28
CA ASN A 229 -17.12 23.66 16.32
C ASN A 229 -17.52 23.21 14.90
N ARG A 230 -18.12 22.02 14.78
CA ARG A 230 -18.47 21.43 13.46
C ARG A 230 -19.40 22.30 12.62
N GLN A 231 -20.36 22.97 13.26
CA GLN A 231 -21.32 23.81 12.53
C GLN A 231 -20.66 25.08 11.99
N GLU A 232 -19.76 25.66 12.75
CA GLU A 232 -18.98 26.83 12.34
C GLU A 232 -18.03 26.42 11.19
N GLN A 233 -17.32 25.32 11.33
CA GLN A 233 -16.44 24.80 10.29
C GLN A 233 -17.22 24.49 8.99
N ARG A 234 -18.42 23.89 9.07
CA ARG A 234 -19.28 23.67 7.90
C ARG A 234 -19.65 24.99 7.21
N ARG A 235 -20.04 26.02 7.98
CA ARG A 235 -20.36 27.36 7.41
C ARG A 235 -19.15 27.98 6.69
N GLU A 236 -17.96 27.82 7.23
CA GLU A 236 -16.73 28.29 6.57
C GLU A 236 -16.48 27.56 5.25
N LEU A 237 -16.60 26.23 5.25
CA LEU A 237 -16.45 25.44 4.02
C LEU A 237 -17.52 25.80 2.99
N ASP A 238 -18.78 26.00 3.40
CA ASP A 238 -19.85 26.43 2.51
C ASP A 238 -19.56 27.82 1.91
N LEU A 239 -18.98 28.72 2.70
CA LEU A 239 -18.56 30.03 2.19
C LEU A 239 -17.43 29.91 1.18
N VAL A 240 -16.40 29.11 1.48
CA VAL A 240 -15.29 28.83 0.56
C VAL A 240 -15.81 28.22 -0.75
N GLN A 241 -16.73 27.26 -0.68
CA GLN A 241 -17.34 26.67 -1.87
C GLN A 241 -18.11 27.71 -2.71
N LYS A 242 -18.90 28.58 -2.07
CA LYS A 242 -19.60 29.67 -2.79
C LYS A 242 -18.62 30.63 -3.48
N LEU A 243 -17.56 31.03 -2.78
CA LEU A 243 -16.52 31.90 -3.36
C LEU A 243 -15.82 31.23 -4.54
N ASN A 244 -15.52 29.95 -4.43
CA ASN A 244 -14.91 29.18 -5.49
C ASN A 244 -15.83 28.96 -6.69
N ALA A 245 -17.13 28.72 -6.45
CA ALA A 245 -18.12 28.62 -7.50
C ALA A 245 -18.26 29.96 -8.28
N MET A 246 -18.24 31.10 -7.58
CA MET A 246 -18.22 32.41 -8.21
C MET A 246 -16.93 32.67 -8.99
N HIS A 247 -15.80 32.19 -8.49
CA HIS A 247 -14.51 32.32 -9.16
C HIS A 247 -14.44 31.45 -10.42
N SER A 248 -14.93 30.22 -10.36
CA SER A 248 -14.95 29.29 -11.50
C SER A 248 -15.90 29.73 -12.63
N GLN A 249 -16.94 30.53 -12.31
CA GLN A 249 -17.82 31.13 -13.34
C GLN A 249 -17.14 32.24 -14.13
N ASN A 250 -16.14 32.90 -13.53
CA ASN A 250 -15.45 34.06 -14.14
C ASN A 250 -14.09 33.71 -14.78
N LEU A 251 -13.52 32.56 -14.44
CA LEU A 251 -12.23 32.08 -14.96
C LEU A 251 -12.42 30.67 -15.52
N GLN A 252 -11.59 30.29 -16.49
CA GLN A 252 -11.56 28.90 -16.96
C GLN A 252 -11.34 27.97 -15.76
N LYS A 253 -12.10 26.85 -15.71
CA LYS A 253 -12.02 25.86 -14.63
C LYS A 253 -10.56 25.52 -14.32
N ASP A 254 -10.13 25.81 -13.10
CA ASP A 254 -8.82 25.45 -12.60
C ASP A 254 -8.90 24.06 -11.92
N PRO A 255 -8.37 23.03 -12.53
CA PRO A 255 -8.43 21.67 -12.00
C PRO A 255 -7.69 21.50 -10.66
N GLN A 256 -6.65 22.31 -10.40
CA GLN A 256 -5.92 22.26 -9.13
C GLN A 256 -6.77 22.84 -8.00
N LEU A 257 -7.54 23.88 -8.27
CA LEU A 257 -8.45 24.48 -7.32
C LEU A 257 -9.57 23.49 -6.95
N GLU A 258 -10.15 22.81 -7.93
CA GLU A 258 -11.18 21.78 -7.71
C GLU A 258 -10.65 20.61 -6.86
N ALA A 259 -9.45 20.10 -7.17
CA ALA A 259 -8.81 19.05 -6.38
C ALA A 259 -8.57 19.47 -4.92
N ARG A 260 -8.19 20.75 -4.69
CA ARG A 260 -8.04 21.30 -3.33
C ARG A 260 -9.37 21.39 -2.59
N ILE A 261 -10.42 21.85 -3.25
CA ILE A 261 -11.75 21.93 -2.65
C ILE A 261 -12.22 20.56 -2.19
N GLN A 262 -12.04 19.54 -3.04
CA GLN A 262 -12.38 18.16 -2.72
C GLN A 262 -11.54 17.59 -1.57
N ALA A 263 -10.25 17.90 -1.53
CA ALA A 263 -9.39 17.51 -0.42
C ALA A 263 -9.88 18.13 0.91
N PHE A 264 -10.34 19.39 0.92
CA PHE A 264 -10.90 20.03 2.10
C PHE A 264 -12.23 19.40 2.53
N GLU A 265 -13.12 19.11 1.60
CA GLU A 265 -14.38 18.42 1.88
C GLU A 265 -14.13 17.00 2.41
N MET A 266 -13.21 16.27 1.80
CA MET A 266 -12.83 14.95 2.26
C MET A 266 -12.25 15.01 3.68
N ALA A 267 -11.34 15.94 3.96
CA ALA A 267 -10.77 16.11 5.29
C ALA A 267 -11.84 16.41 6.35
N TYR A 268 -12.83 17.24 6.01
CA TYR A 268 -13.97 17.51 6.90
C TYR A 268 -14.82 16.26 7.15
N ARG A 269 -15.15 15.49 6.10
CA ARG A 269 -15.91 14.25 6.22
C ARG A 269 -15.15 13.20 7.04
N MET A 270 -13.84 13.12 6.83
CA MET A 270 -12.96 12.23 7.59
C MET A 270 -12.96 12.52 9.10
N GLN A 271 -13.19 13.74 9.55
CA GLN A 271 -13.25 14.06 10.98
C GLN A 271 -14.29 13.22 11.74
N ILE A 272 -15.28 12.68 11.06
CA ILE A 272 -16.35 11.87 11.64
C ILE A 272 -16.03 10.39 11.50
N GLU A 273 -15.87 9.90 10.28
CA GLU A 273 -15.75 8.46 9.99
C GLU A 273 -14.34 7.93 10.19
N ALA A 274 -13.31 8.74 9.86
CA ALA A 274 -11.93 8.31 10.09
C ALA A 274 -11.64 8.17 11.58
N THR A 275 -12.09 9.12 12.43
CA THR A 275 -11.91 8.99 13.87
C THR A 275 -12.42 7.65 14.38
N ASP A 276 -13.58 7.20 13.89
CA ASP A 276 -14.11 5.88 14.25
C ASP A 276 -13.25 4.74 13.70
N ALA A 277 -12.87 4.78 12.43
CA ALA A 277 -12.09 3.72 11.80
C ALA A 277 -10.71 3.49 12.45
N PHE A 278 -10.05 4.57 12.89
CA PHE A 278 -8.72 4.52 13.49
C PHE A 278 -8.74 4.37 15.01
N ASP A 279 -9.88 4.54 15.68
CA ASP A 279 -10.02 4.34 17.13
C ASP A 279 -10.17 2.84 17.46
N LEU A 280 -9.04 2.18 17.72
CA LEU A 280 -8.99 0.76 18.05
C LEU A 280 -9.53 0.44 19.44
N SER A 281 -9.77 1.45 20.30
CA SER A 281 -10.36 1.23 21.63
C SER A 281 -11.79 0.71 21.54
N LYS A 282 -12.46 0.95 20.42
CA LYS A 282 -13.82 0.47 20.12
C LYS A 282 -13.88 -1.01 19.72
N GLU A 283 -12.75 -1.61 19.38
CA GLU A 283 -12.71 -3.05 19.09
C GLU A 283 -12.76 -3.88 20.38
N PRO A 284 -13.48 -5.00 20.37
CA PRO A 284 -13.48 -5.93 21.49
C PRO A 284 -12.07 -6.38 21.86
N GLN A 285 -11.83 -6.59 23.16
CA GLN A 285 -10.50 -6.95 23.66
C GLN A 285 -9.96 -8.23 23.01
N ASN A 286 -10.80 -9.23 22.78
CA ASN A 286 -10.40 -10.47 22.13
C ASN A 286 -9.90 -10.25 20.69
N ILE A 287 -10.48 -9.31 19.94
CA ILE A 287 -10.03 -8.95 18.60
C ILE A 287 -8.68 -8.22 18.68
N ARG A 288 -8.54 -7.24 19.58
CA ARG A 288 -7.25 -6.56 19.78
C ARG A 288 -6.15 -7.53 20.17
N THR A 289 -6.44 -8.48 21.05
CA THR A 289 -5.50 -9.53 21.45
C THR A 289 -5.13 -10.45 20.28
N LEU A 290 -6.09 -10.78 19.41
CA LEU A 290 -5.86 -11.62 18.23
C LEU A 290 -4.82 -11.00 17.28
N TYR A 291 -4.90 -9.68 17.01
CA TYR A 291 -3.94 -8.97 16.17
C TYR A 291 -2.62 -8.66 16.89
N GLY A 292 -2.62 -8.68 18.21
CA GLY A 292 -1.46 -8.25 19.01
C GLY A 292 -1.32 -6.74 19.10
N ASP A 293 -0.55 -6.28 20.08
CA ASP A 293 -0.29 -4.83 20.29
C ASP A 293 1.08 -4.42 19.71
N THR A 294 1.32 -4.80 18.47
CA THR A 294 2.48 -4.37 17.69
C THR A 294 2.08 -3.27 16.69
N PRO A 295 3.03 -2.49 16.16
CA PRO A 295 2.73 -1.54 15.07
C PRO A 295 2.02 -2.20 13.89
N GLN A 296 2.47 -3.39 13.47
CA GLN A 296 1.85 -4.14 12.36
C GLN A 296 0.47 -4.68 12.74
N GLY A 297 0.29 -5.14 13.98
CA GLY A 297 -1.02 -5.57 14.49
C GLY A 297 -2.05 -4.45 14.42
N ARG A 298 -1.67 -3.25 14.87
CA ARG A 298 -2.53 -2.06 14.76
C ARG A 298 -2.83 -1.69 13.32
N GLN A 299 -1.84 -1.71 12.43
CA GLN A 299 -2.03 -1.39 11.01
C GLN A 299 -2.99 -2.37 10.33
N LEU A 300 -2.83 -3.67 10.54
CA LEU A 300 -3.70 -4.68 9.92
C LEU A 300 -5.12 -4.65 10.49
N LEU A 301 -5.27 -4.36 11.78
CA LEU A 301 -6.59 -4.15 12.38
C LEU A 301 -7.28 -2.90 11.81
N ILE A 302 -6.54 -1.79 11.62
CA ILE A 302 -7.03 -0.60 10.93
C ILE A 302 -7.40 -0.95 9.48
N ALA A 303 -6.56 -1.69 8.75
CA ALA A 303 -6.83 -2.08 7.37
C ALA A 303 -8.15 -2.85 7.24
N ARG A 304 -8.43 -3.81 8.14
CA ARG A 304 -9.71 -4.53 8.19
C ARG A 304 -10.87 -3.56 8.42
N ARG A 305 -10.75 -2.64 9.39
CA ARG A 305 -11.79 -1.64 9.70
C ARG A 305 -12.07 -0.69 8.54
N LEU A 306 -11.04 -0.34 7.78
CA LEU A 306 -11.16 0.49 6.56
C LEU A 306 -11.91 -0.26 5.45
N VAL A 307 -11.60 -1.54 5.24
CA VAL A 307 -12.31 -2.38 4.27
C VAL A 307 -13.78 -2.54 4.63
N GLU A 308 -14.12 -2.74 5.90
CA GLU A 308 -15.52 -2.77 6.39
C GLU A 308 -16.29 -1.49 6.06
N ARG A 309 -15.58 -0.35 5.95
CA ARG A 309 -16.16 0.96 5.63
C ARG A 309 -16.08 1.32 4.15
N GLY A 310 -15.73 0.35 3.30
CA GLY A 310 -15.76 0.51 1.85
C GLY A 310 -14.49 1.12 1.23
N VAL A 311 -13.38 1.23 1.97
CA VAL A 311 -12.10 1.63 1.37
C VAL A 311 -11.67 0.57 0.37
N ARG A 312 -11.37 0.98 -0.87
CA ARG A 312 -11.08 0.07 -1.98
C ARG A 312 -9.67 -0.51 -1.92
N PHE A 313 -8.70 0.30 -1.55
CA PHE A 313 -7.31 -0.12 -1.50
C PHE A 313 -6.64 0.36 -0.21
N VAL A 314 -6.14 -0.58 0.59
CA VAL A 314 -5.38 -0.28 1.79
C VAL A 314 -3.98 -0.87 1.61
N GLN A 315 -2.97 -0.01 1.59
CA GLN A 315 -1.57 -0.42 1.56
C GLN A 315 -1.00 -0.34 2.97
N VAL A 316 -0.40 -1.43 3.43
CA VAL A 316 0.25 -1.53 4.75
C VAL A 316 1.75 -1.73 4.51
N TRP A 317 2.57 -0.80 4.97
CA TRP A 317 4.01 -0.88 4.85
C TRP A 317 4.60 -1.65 6.03
N ALA A 318 5.11 -2.84 5.74
CA ALA A 318 5.78 -3.75 6.68
C ALA A 318 7.26 -3.81 6.33
N GLY A 319 8.06 -2.85 6.81
CA GLY A 319 9.48 -2.76 6.50
C GLY A 319 10.35 -3.71 7.31
N GLY A 320 11.69 -3.58 7.13
CA GLY A 320 12.66 -4.30 7.93
C GLY A 320 13.12 -5.65 7.35
N TRP A 321 12.94 -5.87 6.03
CA TRP A 321 13.30 -7.15 5.40
C TRP A 321 14.66 -7.15 4.69
N ASP A 322 15.43 -6.07 4.80
CA ASP A 322 16.73 -5.93 4.13
C ASP A 322 17.86 -6.58 4.97
N HIS A 323 17.92 -7.93 4.94
CA HIS A 323 18.80 -8.72 5.77
C HIS A 323 20.10 -9.09 5.05
N HIS A 324 21.05 -8.15 5.00
CA HIS A 324 22.39 -8.35 4.48
C HIS A 324 23.34 -9.06 5.48
N GLU A 325 22.94 -9.11 6.74
CA GLU A 325 23.65 -9.70 7.86
C GLU A 325 22.68 -10.25 8.90
N ASP A 326 23.16 -11.11 9.81
CA ASP A 326 22.43 -11.65 10.96
C ASP A 326 21.04 -12.20 10.61
N ILE A 327 20.91 -12.91 9.47
CA ILE A 327 19.61 -13.39 9.00
C ILE A 327 18.93 -14.32 10.00
N ASP A 328 19.74 -15.06 10.79
CA ASP A 328 19.29 -16.01 11.81
C ASP A 328 18.47 -15.35 12.90
N ASP A 329 18.80 -14.10 13.25
CA ASP A 329 18.14 -13.32 14.29
C ASP A 329 17.14 -12.31 13.70
N ARG A 330 17.53 -11.62 12.62
CA ARG A 330 16.75 -10.52 12.05
C ARG A 330 15.51 -10.98 11.30
N LEU A 331 15.60 -12.09 10.55
CA LEU A 331 14.46 -12.57 9.78
C LEU A 331 13.33 -13.08 10.69
N PRO A 332 13.58 -13.87 11.74
CA PRO A 332 12.54 -14.21 12.72
C PRO A 332 11.93 -12.99 13.41
N ALA A 333 12.72 -11.98 13.74
CA ALA A 333 12.21 -10.74 14.34
C ALA A 333 11.26 -10.01 13.38
N SER A 334 11.64 -9.82 12.11
CA SER A 334 10.76 -9.20 11.10
C SER A 334 9.52 -10.04 10.82
N ALA A 335 9.66 -11.39 10.80
CA ALA A 335 8.54 -12.29 10.60
C ALA A 335 7.54 -12.23 11.78
N ALA A 336 8.02 -12.18 13.01
CA ALA A 336 7.17 -12.10 14.20
C ALA A 336 6.27 -10.85 14.22
N GLU A 337 6.74 -9.74 13.66
CA GLU A 337 5.94 -8.50 13.57
C GLU A 337 4.71 -8.66 12.66
N ILE A 338 4.75 -9.57 11.68
CA ILE A 338 3.69 -9.72 10.67
C ILE A 338 2.94 -11.06 10.74
N ASP A 339 3.56 -12.13 11.23
CA ASP A 339 3.00 -13.49 11.21
C ASP A 339 1.66 -13.58 11.97
N THR A 340 1.66 -13.20 13.24
CA THR A 340 0.45 -13.20 14.06
C THR A 340 -0.61 -12.23 13.53
N PRO A 341 -0.30 -10.95 13.22
CA PRO A 341 -1.28 -10.02 12.69
C PRO A 341 -1.88 -10.42 11.34
N ALA A 342 -1.09 -11.00 10.44
CA ALA A 342 -1.60 -11.45 9.15
C ALA A 342 -2.50 -12.68 9.29
N ALA A 343 -2.14 -13.65 10.14
CA ALA A 343 -3.02 -14.77 10.48
C ALA A 343 -4.33 -14.30 11.12
N ALA A 344 -4.26 -13.30 12.01
CA ALA A 344 -5.43 -12.66 12.60
C ALA A 344 -6.32 -12.00 11.54
N LEU A 345 -5.72 -11.27 10.59
CA LEU A 345 -6.45 -10.63 9.49
C LEU A 345 -7.23 -11.66 8.67
N LEU A 346 -6.59 -12.77 8.26
CA LEU A 346 -7.23 -13.83 7.50
C LEU A 346 -8.41 -14.44 8.28
N THR A 347 -8.21 -14.71 9.56
CA THR A 347 -9.26 -15.25 10.47
C THR A 347 -10.42 -14.26 10.59
N ASP A 348 -10.15 -12.99 10.89
CA ASP A 348 -11.17 -11.98 11.15
C ASP A 348 -11.99 -11.64 9.90
N LEU A 349 -11.32 -11.53 8.73
CA LEU A 349 -12.02 -11.34 7.45
C LEU A 349 -12.96 -12.51 7.12
N LYS A 350 -12.57 -13.75 7.40
CA LYS A 350 -13.44 -14.93 7.24
C LYS A 350 -14.63 -14.88 8.17
N GLN A 351 -14.41 -14.61 9.46
CA GLN A 351 -15.47 -14.53 10.45
C GLN A 351 -16.51 -13.44 10.13
N ARG A 352 -16.09 -12.36 9.46
CA ARG A 352 -16.96 -11.26 9.05
C ARG A 352 -17.59 -11.42 7.66
N GLY A 353 -17.25 -12.48 6.93
CA GLY A 353 -17.74 -12.70 5.56
C GLY A 353 -17.15 -11.70 4.56
N LEU A 354 -15.99 -11.12 4.85
CA LEU A 354 -15.30 -10.15 4.00
C LEU A 354 -14.19 -10.78 3.16
N PHE A 355 -13.76 -11.99 3.51
CA PHE A 355 -12.63 -12.68 2.88
C PHE A 355 -12.82 -12.87 1.37
N ASP A 356 -13.98 -13.36 0.95
CA ASP A 356 -14.27 -13.65 -0.46
C ASP A 356 -14.34 -12.40 -1.34
N SER A 357 -14.54 -11.23 -0.74
CA SER A 357 -14.59 -9.96 -1.45
C SER A 357 -13.34 -9.08 -1.27
N THR A 358 -12.36 -9.54 -0.50
CA THR A 358 -11.12 -8.81 -0.21
C THR A 358 -9.93 -9.60 -0.72
N LEU A 359 -9.16 -9.02 -1.64
CA LEU A 359 -7.88 -9.56 -2.07
C LEU A 359 -6.79 -9.12 -1.09
N ILE A 360 -6.11 -10.06 -0.47
CA ILE A 360 -4.96 -9.83 0.39
C ILE A 360 -3.71 -10.22 -0.40
N ILE A 361 -2.70 -9.34 -0.38
CA ILE A 361 -1.42 -9.52 -1.06
C ILE A 361 -0.31 -9.32 -0.05
N TRP A 362 0.67 -10.22 -0.01
CA TRP A 362 1.90 -10.04 0.74
C TRP A 362 3.11 -10.33 -0.14
N GLY A 363 4.10 -9.47 -0.08
CA GLY A 363 5.37 -9.64 -0.76
C GLY A 363 6.17 -8.36 -0.80
N GLY A 364 7.44 -8.48 -1.16
CA GLY A 364 8.36 -7.36 -1.35
C GLY A 364 8.65 -7.07 -2.82
N GLU A 365 9.63 -6.24 -3.05
CA GLU A 365 10.01 -5.72 -4.37
C GLU A 365 10.90 -6.65 -5.20
N PHE A 366 11.64 -7.57 -4.57
CA PHE A 366 12.47 -8.62 -5.17
C PHE A 366 12.82 -9.68 -4.11
N GLY A 367 13.72 -10.59 -4.39
CA GLY A 367 14.15 -11.65 -3.49
C GLY A 367 15.60 -11.50 -3.03
N ARG A 368 16.16 -12.61 -2.52
CA ARG A 368 17.52 -12.64 -1.98
C ARG A 368 18.37 -13.71 -2.64
N THR A 369 19.69 -13.49 -2.67
CA THR A 369 20.65 -14.44 -3.24
C THR A 369 20.69 -15.76 -2.48
N VAL A 370 21.02 -16.81 -3.19
CA VAL A 370 21.26 -18.17 -2.62
C VAL A 370 22.63 -18.30 -1.96
N THR A 371 23.45 -17.25 -2.04
CA THR A 371 24.80 -17.18 -1.49
C THR A 371 24.85 -16.21 -0.32
N ARG A 372 25.86 -16.36 0.52
CA ARG A 372 26.18 -15.38 1.58
C ARG A 372 26.46 -14.02 0.96
N ASP A 373 26.00 -12.96 1.61
CA ASP A 373 26.41 -11.62 1.27
C ASP A 373 27.94 -11.48 1.46
N ARG A 374 28.53 -10.65 0.61
CA ARG A 374 29.99 -10.45 0.55
C ARG A 374 30.52 -9.46 1.59
N ASN A 375 29.67 -8.90 2.43
CA ASN A 375 30.06 -7.89 3.40
C ASN A 375 31.06 -8.36 4.47
N GLY A 376 31.46 -9.65 4.43
CA GLY A 376 32.51 -10.21 5.28
C GLY A 376 32.14 -10.35 6.76
N ASN A 377 30.86 -10.20 7.09
CA ASN A 377 30.36 -10.34 8.45
C ASN A 377 30.44 -11.79 8.93
N GLU A 378 30.73 -11.97 10.23
CA GLU A 378 30.77 -13.31 10.86
C GLU A 378 29.40 -13.98 10.75
N ASN A 379 28.32 -13.20 10.93
CA ASN A 379 26.94 -13.65 10.78
C ASN A 379 26.36 -13.19 9.43
N PRO A 380 26.29 -14.07 8.45
CA PRO A 380 25.91 -13.70 7.09
C PRO A 380 24.41 -13.43 6.96
N GLY A 381 24.08 -12.57 6.01
CA GLY A 381 22.77 -12.44 5.39
C GLY A 381 22.86 -12.77 3.90
N ARG A 382 21.93 -12.20 3.12
CA ARG A 382 21.81 -12.40 1.69
C ARG A 382 21.75 -11.09 0.94
N ASP A 383 22.39 -11.01 -0.20
CA ASP A 383 22.33 -9.87 -1.14
C ASP A 383 21.03 -9.91 -1.97
N HIS A 384 20.80 -8.90 -2.76
CA HIS A 384 19.61 -8.71 -3.59
C HIS A 384 19.56 -9.68 -4.77
N ASN A 385 18.37 -10.19 -5.07
CA ASN A 385 18.11 -11.05 -6.22
C ASN A 385 16.79 -10.66 -6.90
N ASN A 386 16.88 -10.16 -8.12
CA ASN A 386 15.70 -9.82 -8.92
C ASN A 386 15.17 -10.97 -9.79
N GLU A 387 15.92 -12.08 -9.93
CA GLU A 387 15.55 -13.19 -10.80
C GLU A 387 14.58 -14.19 -10.15
N ALA A 388 14.41 -14.14 -8.83
CA ALA A 388 13.48 -15.00 -8.11
C ALA A 388 13.01 -14.37 -6.78
N PHE A 389 11.70 -14.39 -6.52
CA PHE A 389 11.12 -14.10 -5.22
C PHE A 389 9.71 -14.70 -5.08
N SER A 390 9.14 -14.65 -3.89
CA SER A 390 7.81 -15.19 -3.62
C SER A 390 6.85 -14.10 -3.17
N VAL A 391 5.62 -14.20 -3.67
CA VAL A 391 4.47 -13.40 -3.26
C VAL A 391 3.34 -14.36 -2.93
N TRP A 392 2.53 -14.09 -1.91
CA TRP A 392 1.29 -14.84 -1.75
C TRP A 392 0.06 -13.93 -1.85
N LEU A 393 -1.01 -14.53 -2.35
CA LEU A 393 -2.34 -13.93 -2.50
C LEU A 393 -3.34 -14.74 -1.67
N ALA A 394 -4.39 -14.08 -1.16
CA ALA A 394 -5.49 -14.76 -0.47
C ALA A 394 -6.81 -14.02 -0.69
N GLY A 395 -7.92 -14.73 -0.58
CA GLY A 395 -9.27 -14.15 -0.71
C GLY A 395 -9.57 -13.61 -2.10
N GLY A 396 -10.67 -12.89 -2.24
CA GLY A 396 -11.01 -12.13 -3.46
C GLY A 396 -11.03 -12.94 -4.76
N GLY A 397 -11.34 -14.24 -4.74
CA GLY A 397 -11.34 -15.11 -5.92
C GLY A 397 -10.00 -15.77 -6.22
N VAL A 398 -9.08 -15.77 -5.26
CA VAL A 398 -7.81 -16.50 -5.31
C VAL A 398 -8.06 -17.98 -5.02
N LYS A 399 -7.38 -18.88 -5.74
CA LYS A 399 -7.42 -20.32 -5.52
C LYS A 399 -6.46 -20.68 -4.38
N GLY A 400 -7.00 -20.85 -3.17
CA GLY A 400 -6.23 -21.25 -2.00
C GLY A 400 -5.62 -22.66 -2.11
N GLY A 401 -4.64 -22.94 -1.24
CA GLY A 401 -3.90 -24.21 -1.22
C GLY A 401 -3.07 -24.46 -2.47
N THR A 402 -2.63 -23.40 -3.16
CA THR A 402 -1.96 -23.48 -4.45
C THR A 402 -0.53 -22.92 -4.38
N VAL A 403 0.42 -23.66 -4.95
CA VAL A 403 1.76 -23.15 -5.28
C VAL A 403 1.83 -23.01 -6.80
N TYR A 404 2.20 -21.81 -7.28
CA TYR A 404 2.31 -21.50 -8.69
C TYR A 404 3.75 -21.18 -9.08
N GLY A 405 4.20 -21.80 -10.15
CA GLY A 405 5.55 -21.67 -10.68
C GLY A 405 6.62 -22.25 -9.76
N ALA A 406 7.85 -22.26 -10.26
CA ALA A 406 9.00 -22.76 -9.51
C ALA A 406 10.27 -21.99 -9.85
N THR A 407 11.17 -21.94 -8.87
CA THR A 407 12.55 -21.54 -9.05
C THR A 407 13.42 -22.76 -9.35
N ASP A 408 14.67 -22.55 -9.75
CA ASP A 408 15.66 -23.60 -9.91
C ASP A 408 15.91 -24.35 -8.58
N PRO A 409 16.62 -25.49 -8.59
CA PRO A 409 16.85 -26.32 -7.40
C PRO A 409 17.49 -25.57 -6.22
N PHE A 410 18.15 -24.46 -6.47
CA PHE A 410 18.81 -23.64 -5.45
C PHE A 410 18.00 -22.41 -5.05
N GLY A 411 17.03 -21.97 -5.87
CA GLY A 411 16.23 -20.77 -5.64
C GLY A 411 16.81 -19.49 -6.25
N ALA A 412 17.82 -19.64 -7.15
CA ALA A 412 18.48 -18.47 -7.73
C ALA A 412 17.65 -17.77 -8.81
N LYS A 413 16.85 -18.55 -9.57
CA LYS A 413 16.09 -18.05 -10.72
C LYS A 413 14.72 -18.68 -10.81
N ALA A 414 13.71 -17.91 -11.19
CA ALA A 414 12.44 -18.44 -11.64
C ALA A 414 12.66 -19.20 -12.97
N ILE A 415 12.21 -20.46 -13.05
CA ILE A 415 12.43 -21.31 -14.23
C ILE A 415 11.14 -21.86 -14.85
N GLN A 416 10.09 -22.03 -14.05
CA GLN A 416 8.81 -22.56 -14.51
C GLN A 416 7.69 -21.57 -14.21
N ASP A 417 6.77 -21.39 -15.16
CA ASP A 417 5.61 -20.50 -15.03
C ASP A 417 5.99 -19.16 -14.41
N LYS A 418 6.95 -18.49 -15.02
CA LYS A 418 7.52 -17.23 -14.53
C LYS A 418 6.45 -16.15 -14.47
N VAL A 419 6.45 -15.39 -13.38
CA VAL A 419 5.51 -14.28 -13.15
C VAL A 419 6.29 -12.99 -12.98
N HIS A 420 6.12 -12.09 -13.92
CA HIS A 420 6.66 -10.74 -13.85
C HIS A 420 5.75 -9.82 -13.03
N ILE A 421 6.28 -8.70 -12.55
CA ILE A 421 5.48 -7.69 -11.81
C ILE A 421 4.24 -7.25 -12.62
N HIS A 422 4.37 -7.07 -13.92
CA HIS A 422 3.23 -6.72 -14.78
C HIS A 422 2.15 -7.81 -14.84
N ASP A 423 2.52 -9.09 -14.70
CA ASP A 423 1.58 -10.21 -14.67
C ASP A 423 0.82 -10.24 -13.34
N LEU A 424 1.50 -9.92 -12.24
CA LEU A 424 0.85 -9.71 -10.95
C LEU A 424 -0.17 -8.56 -11.02
N HIS A 425 0.21 -7.42 -11.60
CA HIS A 425 -0.69 -6.29 -11.81
C HIS A 425 -1.90 -6.65 -12.68
N ALA A 426 -1.68 -7.38 -13.78
CA ALA A 426 -2.76 -7.85 -14.65
C ALA A 426 -3.71 -8.78 -13.88
N THR A 427 -3.17 -9.65 -13.04
CA THR A 427 -3.93 -10.60 -12.21
C THR A 427 -4.76 -9.88 -11.15
N ILE A 428 -4.19 -8.89 -10.46
CA ILE A 428 -4.91 -8.07 -9.48
C ILE A 428 -6.08 -7.33 -10.15
N LEU A 429 -5.84 -6.67 -11.29
CA LEU A 429 -6.89 -5.99 -12.04
C LEU A 429 -7.96 -6.96 -12.53
N HIS A 430 -7.59 -8.18 -12.93
CA HIS A 430 -8.53 -9.22 -13.33
C HIS A 430 -9.45 -9.62 -12.17
N LEU A 431 -8.92 -9.88 -10.98
CA LEU A 431 -9.72 -10.19 -9.79
C LEU A 431 -10.70 -9.06 -9.43
N LEU A 432 -10.33 -7.81 -9.73
CA LEU A 432 -11.19 -6.62 -9.57
C LEU A 432 -12.18 -6.40 -10.73
N GLY A 433 -12.25 -7.32 -11.69
CA GLY A 433 -13.20 -7.28 -12.80
C GLY A 433 -12.73 -6.49 -14.02
N PHE A 434 -11.45 -6.17 -14.13
CA PHE A 434 -10.90 -5.39 -15.24
C PHE A 434 -10.03 -6.23 -16.17
N ASP A 435 -10.27 -6.07 -17.47
CA ASP A 435 -9.29 -6.37 -18.49
C ASP A 435 -8.23 -5.25 -18.43
N HIS A 436 -7.03 -5.58 -17.99
CA HIS A 436 -5.93 -4.62 -17.81
C HIS A 436 -5.52 -3.93 -19.11
N THR A 437 -5.85 -4.53 -20.28
CA THR A 437 -5.56 -3.93 -21.59
C THR A 437 -6.58 -2.87 -22.00
N LYS A 438 -7.77 -2.89 -21.39
CA LYS A 438 -8.88 -1.96 -21.66
C LYS A 438 -9.04 -0.88 -20.60
N LEU A 439 -8.48 -1.07 -19.40
CA LEU A 439 -8.46 -0.04 -18.37
C LEU A 439 -7.37 0.97 -18.72
N THR A 440 -7.71 1.96 -19.54
CA THR A 440 -6.78 2.96 -20.04
C THR A 440 -7.17 4.37 -19.63
N TYR A 441 -6.17 5.25 -19.57
CA TYR A 441 -6.33 6.69 -19.39
C TYR A 441 -5.58 7.45 -20.49
N ARG A 442 -6.30 8.36 -21.17
CA ARG A 442 -5.73 9.18 -22.24
C ARG A 442 -4.95 10.35 -21.66
N TYR A 443 -3.64 10.39 -21.88
CA TYR A 443 -2.78 11.47 -21.42
C TYR A 443 -1.73 11.81 -22.48
N ASN A 444 -1.54 13.09 -22.78
CA ASN A 444 -0.60 13.59 -23.79
C ASN A 444 -0.64 12.81 -25.13
N GLY A 445 -1.85 12.52 -25.61
CA GLY A 445 -2.04 11.87 -26.90
C GLY A 445 -1.87 10.35 -26.92
N ARG A 446 -1.48 9.72 -25.79
CA ARG A 446 -1.32 8.26 -25.64
C ARG A 446 -2.32 7.70 -24.62
N ASP A 447 -2.79 6.47 -24.86
CA ASP A 447 -3.55 5.71 -23.87
C ASP A 447 -2.57 4.93 -22.97
N PHE A 448 -2.55 5.27 -21.68
CA PHE A 448 -1.73 4.61 -20.67
C PHE A 448 -2.56 3.57 -19.92
N ARG A 449 -1.89 2.53 -19.45
CA ARG A 449 -2.42 1.51 -18.57
C ARG A 449 -1.35 1.10 -17.53
N LEU A 450 -1.76 0.51 -16.40
CA LEU A 450 -0.86 0.09 -15.34
C LEU A 450 0.26 -0.85 -15.82
N THR A 451 -0.12 -1.79 -16.68
CA THR A 451 0.79 -2.84 -17.19
C THR A 451 1.61 -2.42 -18.41
N ASP A 452 1.51 -1.16 -18.85
CA ASP A 452 2.11 -0.66 -20.10
C ASP A 452 1.80 -1.59 -21.29
N ASN A 453 2.79 -2.14 -21.98
CA ASN A 453 2.61 -3.07 -23.09
C ASN A 453 2.73 -4.55 -22.69
N PHE A 454 2.83 -4.82 -21.38
CA PHE A 454 3.11 -6.12 -20.79
C PHE A 454 1.92 -6.65 -19.99
N GLY A 455 2.15 -7.76 -19.31
CA GLY A 455 1.24 -8.35 -18.35
C GLY A 455 0.36 -9.44 -18.96
N GLU A 456 0.41 -10.59 -18.32
CA GLU A 456 -0.48 -11.72 -18.57
C GLU A 456 -1.16 -12.12 -17.26
N VAL A 457 -2.45 -12.46 -17.32
CA VAL A 457 -3.19 -12.90 -16.13
C VAL A 457 -2.74 -14.29 -15.73
N VAL A 458 -2.27 -14.44 -14.50
CA VAL A 458 -1.82 -15.70 -13.91
C VAL A 458 -3.02 -16.58 -13.56
N LYS A 459 -3.56 -17.29 -14.55
CA LYS A 459 -4.80 -18.07 -14.40
C LYS A 459 -4.70 -19.20 -13.37
N GLY A 460 -3.50 -19.72 -13.13
CA GLY A 460 -3.28 -20.83 -12.20
C GLY A 460 -3.53 -20.48 -10.72
N VAL A 461 -3.60 -19.17 -10.38
CA VAL A 461 -3.91 -18.71 -9.01
C VAL A 461 -5.38 -18.26 -8.86
N LEU A 462 -6.21 -18.38 -9.89
CA LEU A 462 -7.60 -17.98 -9.88
C LEU A 462 -8.52 -19.17 -9.53
N ALA A 463 -9.58 -18.90 -8.72
CA ALA A 463 -10.62 -19.88 -8.34
C ALA A 463 -11.76 -19.95 -9.37
#